data_076d74ccfb61081f813acd98744715f4
#
_entry.id   076d74ccfb61081f813acd98744715f4
#
_cell.length_a   1.000
_cell.length_b   1.000
_cell.length_c   1.000
_cell.angle_alpha   90.00
_cell.angle_beta   90.00
_cell.angle_gamma   90.00
#
_symmetry.space_group_name_H-M   'P 1'
#
loop_
_entity.id
_entity.type
_entity.pdbx_description
1 polymer ?
#
loop_
_entity_poly.entity_id
_entity_poly.type
_entity_poly.pdbx_seq_one_letter_code
_entity_poly.pdbx_strand_id
1 'polypeptide(L)'
;MDHAPPRADRAGPFARTFRYLYRVPLLLLHILLPLPLTLLCLTPPLARIGWGAETLGERAVRTWSGGLLRIFGFRLRRFGTPLPGATLFVANHVSWIDIETLHSQRMMGFVAKQEIRGWPLVGWLAAQGQTIFHQRGSSDSLSGVMELMAARLREGRSVGVFPEGRTRGGDEVGPFHARIFTAAVEAHVPVQPVALRYGTRGEAQTLVAFGPRENFLQNFLRLLGERTRVAEVHFLEPIPPGDDPGGRRRIAALARERIVAAMES
;
A
#
# COMPACT_ATOMS: atom_id res chain seq x y z
N MET A 1 26.12 -18.76 -8.79
CA MET A 1 26.74 -17.46 -8.39
C MET A 1 25.62 -16.55 -7.99
N ASP A 2 25.39 -16.47 -6.67
CA ASP A 2 24.34 -15.66 -6.06
C ASP A 2 24.72 -14.17 -6.14
N HIS A 3 24.20 -13.44 -7.11
CA HIS A 3 24.30 -12.00 -7.14
C HIS A 3 23.15 -11.42 -6.31
N ALA A 4 23.31 -11.40 -4.98
CA ALA A 4 22.49 -10.53 -4.17
C ALA A 4 22.62 -9.09 -4.70
N PRO A 5 21.50 -8.37 -4.95
CA PRO A 5 21.58 -6.99 -5.45
C PRO A 5 22.40 -6.13 -4.48
N PRO A 6 23.25 -5.22 -4.98
CA PRO A 6 24.06 -4.36 -4.13
C PRO A 6 23.14 -3.61 -3.15
N ARG A 7 23.42 -3.72 -1.85
CA ARG A 7 22.65 -3.02 -0.83
C ARG A 7 22.76 -1.52 -1.07
N ALA A 8 21.62 -0.87 -1.18
CA ALA A 8 21.56 0.57 -1.38
C ALA A 8 22.22 1.31 -0.21
N ASP A 9 23.17 2.20 -0.53
CA ASP A 9 23.87 3.01 0.45
C ASP A 9 22.94 3.96 1.20
N ARG A 10 23.04 3.96 2.52
CA ARG A 10 22.38 4.93 3.37
C ARG A 10 22.98 6.33 3.16
N ALA A 11 22.15 7.36 3.34
CA ALA A 11 22.61 8.74 3.29
C ALA A 11 23.56 9.05 4.45
N GLY A 12 24.68 9.70 4.17
CA GLY A 12 25.60 10.20 5.20
C GLY A 12 24.95 11.28 6.10
N PRO A 13 25.50 11.54 7.31
CA PRO A 13 24.87 12.41 8.31
C PRO A 13 24.62 13.84 7.80
N PHE A 14 25.59 14.49 7.16
CA PHE A 14 25.41 15.82 6.59
C PHE A 14 24.30 15.88 5.55
N ALA A 15 24.25 14.91 4.64
CA ALA A 15 23.24 14.84 3.62
C ALA A 15 21.84 14.57 4.20
N ARG A 16 21.74 13.85 5.32
CA ARG A 16 20.49 13.64 6.06
C ARG A 16 20.01 14.93 6.71
N THR A 17 20.90 15.65 7.42
CA THR A 17 20.58 16.93 8.04
C THR A 17 20.06 17.92 7.00
N PHE A 18 20.74 18.05 5.85
CA PHE A 18 20.30 18.93 4.77
C PHE A 18 18.90 18.55 4.27
N ARG A 19 18.57 17.24 4.15
CA ARG A 19 17.24 16.83 3.74
C ARG A 19 16.17 17.14 4.78
N TYR A 20 16.47 17.00 6.06
CA TYR A 20 15.54 17.40 7.11
C TYR A 20 15.22 18.89 7.06
N LEU A 21 16.21 19.75 6.80
CA LEU A 21 16.02 21.21 6.76
C LEU A 21 14.95 21.64 5.74
N TYR A 22 14.84 20.97 4.61
CA TYR A 22 13.80 21.31 3.62
C TYR A 22 12.58 20.38 3.63
N ARG A 23 12.75 19.10 3.94
CA ARG A 23 11.63 18.14 3.92
C ARG A 23 10.69 18.28 5.12
N VAL A 24 11.22 18.61 6.29
CA VAL A 24 10.37 18.84 7.48
C VAL A 24 9.43 20.03 7.25
N PRO A 25 9.87 21.21 6.84
CA PRO A 25 8.96 22.30 6.48
C PRO A 25 7.94 21.93 5.39
N LEU A 26 8.38 21.22 4.33
CA LEU A 26 7.48 20.76 3.28
C LEU A 26 6.43 19.75 3.80
N LEU A 27 6.82 18.86 4.69
CA LEU A 27 5.92 17.90 5.32
C LEU A 27 4.89 18.62 6.21
N LEU A 28 5.33 19.57 7.02
CA LEU A 28 4.43 20.39 7.83
C LEU A 28 3.45 21.18 6.96
N LEU A 29 3.92 21.80 5.89
CA LEU A 29 3.05 22.47 4.93
C LEU A 29 2.06 21.51 4.29
N HIS A 30 2.51 20.30 3.94
CA HIS A 30 1.65 19.24 3.33
C HIS A 30 0.56 18.75 4.31
N ILE A 31 0.87 18.68 5.59
CA ILE A 31 -0.09 18.36 6.65
C ILE A 31 -1.06 19.53 6.91
N LEU A 32 -0.58 20.77 6.89
CA LEU A 32 -1.39 21.93 7.24
C LEU A 32 -2.34 22.40 6.14
N LEU A 33 -1.99 22.20 4.85
CA LEU A 33 -2.81 22.67 3.73
C LEU A 33 -3.41 21.53 2.91
N PRO A 34 -2.65 20.65 2.21
CA PRO A 34 -3.23 19.58 1.42
C PRO A 34 -4.06 18.57 2.21
N LEU A 35 -3.68 18.24 3.46
CA LEU A 35 -4.43 17.27 4.24
C LEU A 35 -5.84 17.75 4.60
N PRO A 36 -6.06 18.94 5.19
CA PRO A 36 -7.42 19.44 5.44
C PRO A 36 -8.26 19.52 4.16
N LEU A 37 -7.68 19.93 3.05
CA LEU A 37 -8.37 19.95 1.76
C LEU A 37 -8.76 18.53 1.30
N THR A 38 -7.86 17.57 1.44
CA THR A 38 -8.16 16.15 1.14
C THR A 38 -9.30 15.63 2.00
N LEU A 39 -9.26 15.92 3.30
CA LEU A 39 -10.31 15.52 4.23
C LEU A 39 -11.66 16.16 3.90
N LEU A 40 -11.66 17.42 3.52
CA LEU A 40 -12.86 18.11 3.03
C LEU A 40 -13.42 17.41 1.79
N CYS A 41 -12.56 17.02 0.83
CA CYS A 41 -12.97 16.28 -0.36
C CYS A 41 -13.51 14.87 -0.05
N LEU A 42 -13.21 14.31 1.11
CA LEU A 42 -13.74 13.02 1.57
C LEU A 42 -15.10 13.13 2.25
N THR A 43 -15.60 14.35 2.54
CA THR A 43 -16.92 14.53 3.14
C THR A 43 -18.04 14.32 2.11
N PRO A 44 -19.16 13.67 2.47
CA PRO A 44 -20.36 13.71 1.64
C PRO A 44 -20.94 15.15 1.63
N PRO A 45 -21.33 15.74 0.50
CA PRO A 45 -21.47 15.17 -0.85
C PRO A 45 -20.21 15.22 -1.71
N LEU A 46 -19.14 15.94 -1.31
CA LEU A 46 -17.96 16.21 -2.15
C LEU A 46 -17.26 14.93 -2.64
N ALA A 47 -17.18 13.92 -1.75
CA ALA A 47 -16.54 12.65 -2.06
C ALA A 47 -17.15 11.91 -3.27
N ARG A 48 -18.40 12.23 -3.64
CA ARG A 48 -19.13 11.58 -4.72
C ARG A 48 -19.15 12.37 -6.02
N ILE A 49 -18.61 13.58 -6.02
CA ILE A 49 -18.55 14.41 -7.24
C ILE A 49 -17.61 13.71 -8.22
N GLY A 50 -18.15 13.37 -9.41
CA GLY A 50 -17.36 12.75 -10.49
C GLY A 50 -16.34 13.73 -11.05
N TRP A 51 -15.13 13.26 -11.31
CA TRP A 51 -14.06 14.01 -11.94
C TRP A 51 -13.33 13.12 -12.95
N GLY A 52 -13.89 13.00 -14.14
CA GLY A 52 -13.43 12.06 -15.16
C GLY A 52 -13.70 10.61 -14.76
N ALA A 53 -12.66 9.79 -14.71
CA ALA A 53 -12.75 8.37 -14.33
C ALA A 53 -12.71 8.12 -12.81
N GLU A 54 -12.55 9.17 -12.00
CA GLU A 54 -12.44 9.12 -10.54
C GLU A 54 -13.45 10.07 -9.89
N THR A 55 -13.69 9.90 -8.60
CA THR A 55 -14.38 10.89 -7.79
C THR A 55 -13.39 11.94 -7.26
N LEU A 56 -13.93 13.09 -6.82
CA LEU A 56 -13.11 14.14 -6.20
C LEU A 56 -12.37 13.62 -4.96
N GLY A 57 -13.03 12.79 -4.14
CA GLY A 57 -12.42 12.19 -2.96
C GLY A 57 -11.25 11.25 -3.32
N GLU A 58 -11.42 10.38 -4.31
CA GLU A 58 -10.37 9.48 -4.80
C GLU A 58 -9.17 10.25 -5.34
N ARG A 59 -9.43 11.27 -6.15
CA ARG A 59 -8.39 12.15 -6.69
C ARG A 59 -7.63 12.89 -5.61
N ALA A 60 -8.33 13.38 -4.57
CA ALA A 60 -7.73 14.07 -3.44
C ALA A 60 -6.75 13.16 -2.68
N VAL A 61 -7.17 11.93 -2.33
CA VAL A 61 -6.29 10.95 -1.67
C VAL A 61 -5.08 10.62 -2.55
N ARG A 62 -5.29 10.32 -3.81
CA ARG A 62 -4.22 10.00 -4.75
C ARG A 62 -3.19 11.15 -4.87
N THR A 63 -3.66 12.38 -4.95
CA THR A 63 -2.79 13.56 -5.07
C THR A 63 -2.03 13.81 -3.77
N TRP A 64 -2.68 13.67 -2.61
CA TRP A 64 -2.07 13.81 -1.30
C TRP A 64 -0.96 12.76 -1.08
N SER A 65 -1.26 11.48 -1.30
CA SER A 65 -0.28 10.40 -1.18
C SER A 65 0.91 10.58 -2.14
N GLY A 66 0.65 10.98 -3.38
CA GLY A 66 1.70 11.30 -4.34
C GLY A 66 2.58 12.47 -3.92
N GLY A 67 2.01 13.49 -3.28
CA GLY A 67 2.73 14.63 -2.68
C GLY A 67 3.60 14.19 -1.51
N LEU A 68 3.05 13.37 -0.60
CA LEU A 68 3.78 12.82 0.54
C LEU A 68 5.01 12.00 0.08
N LEU A 69 4.83 11.11 -0.89
CA LEU A 69 5.93 10.31 -1.44
C LEU A 69 7.05 11.17 -2.04
N ARG A 70 6.70 12.28 -2.74
CA ARG A 70 7.70 13.22 -3.28
C ARG A 70 8.49 13.90 -2.16
N ILE A 71 7.84 14.28 -1.05
CA ILE A 71 8.51 14.87 0.11
C ILE A 71 9.50 13.87 0.72
N PHE A 72 9.14 12.58 0.78
CA PHE A 72 10.05 11.51 1.19
C PHE A 72 11.13 11.20 0.16
N GLY A 73 11.06 11.80 -1.02
CA GLY A 73 12.05 11.62 -2.09
C GLY A 73 11.79 10.40 -2.98
N PHE A 74 10.57 9.86 -2.99
CA PHE A 74 10.23 8.79 -3.91
C PHE A 74 9.78 9.35 -5.26
N ARG A 75 10.37 8.84 -6.34
CA ARG A 75 9.97 9.09 -7.72
C ARG A 75 9.16 7.90 -8.22
N LEU A 76 7.86 8.09 -8.35
CA LEU A 76 6.95 7.04 -8.78
C LEU A 76 7.15 6.70 -10.26
N ARG A 77 7.24 5.41 -10.56
CA ARG A 77 7.13 4.83 -11.90
C ARG A 77 6.05 3.77 -11.89
N ARG A 78 5.13 3.87 -12.82
CA ARG A 78 4.03 2.92 -12.96
C ARG A 78 4.21 2.07 -14.22
N PHE A 79 4.01 0.78 -14.06
CA PHE A 79 3.96 -0.22 -15.13
C PHE A 79 2.60 -0.90 -15.07
N GLY A 80 1.95 -1.05 -16.21
CA GLY A 80 0.57 -1.49 -16.27
C GLY A 80 -0.44 -0.46 -15.76
N THR A 81 -1.68 -0.88 -15.62
CA THR A 81 -2.80 -0.03 -15.19
C THR A 81 -3.62 -0.73 -14.11
N PRO A 82 -4.07 0.02 -13.07
CA PRO A 82 -5.01 -0.55 -12.12
C PRO A 82 -6.35 -0.82 -12.83
N LEU A 83 -6.94 -1.98 -12.56
CA LEU A 83 -8.26 -2.32 -13.07
C LEU A 83 -9.31 -1.30 -12.62
N PRO A 84 -10.20 -0.88 -13.49
CA PRO A 84 -11.37 -0.10 -13.09
C PRO A 84 -12.36 -0.96 -12.30
N GLY A 85 -13.25 -0.30 -11.53
CA GLY A 85 -14.28 -0.99 -10.75
C GLY A 85 -13.76 -1.68 -9.49
N ALA A 86 -14.61 -2.50 -8.89
CA ALA A 86 -14.27 -3.25 -7.68
C ALA A 86 -13.20 -4.31 -7.97
N THR A 87 -12.10 -4.23 -7.26
CA THR A 87 -10.94 -5.12 -7.45
C THR A 87 -10.29 -5.39 -6.09
N LEU A 88 -9.91 -6.63 -5.83
CA LEU A 88 -9.01 -6.96 -4.73
C LEU A 88 -7.56 -6.80 -5.22
N PHE A 89 -6.90 -5.72 -4.81
CA PHE A 89 -5.48 -5.51 -5.07
C PHE A 89 -4.65 -6.24 -4.02
N VAL A 90 -3.66 -7.01 -4.44
CA VAL A 90 -2.78 -7.76 -3.54
C VAL A 90 -1.33 -7.43 -3.84
N ALA A 91 -0.55 -7.06 -2.82
CA ALA A 91 0.82 -6.62 -3.00
C ALA A 91 1.78 -7.23 -1.97
N ASN A 92 3.08 -7.24 -2.28
CA ASN A 92 4.14 -7.48 -1.30
C ASN A 92 4.24 -6.31 -0.31
N HIS A 93 4.80 -6.56 0.90
CA HIS A 93 4.74 -5.59 1.99
C HIS A 93 6.04 -5.47 2.77
N VAL A 94 6.65 -4.30 2.72
CA VAL A 94 7.90 -4.01 3.43
C VAL A 94 7.78 -2.84 4.42
N SER A 95 6.87 -1.88 4.18
CA SER A 95 6.76 -0.67 4.98
C SER A 95 5.39 0.00 4.83
N TRP A 96 5.11 0.99 5.68
CA TRP A 96 3.94 1.86 5.56
C TRP A 96 3.90 2.65 4.22
N ILE A 97 5.07 2.87 3.62
CA ILE A 97 5.21 3.52 2.30
C ILE A 97 4.44 2.76 1.21
N ASP A 98 4.26 1.45 1.35
CA ASP A 98 3.52 0.62 0.38
C ASP A 98 2.07 1.08 0.25
N ILE A 99 1.46 1.48 1.37
CA ILE A 99 0.08 2.00 1.42
C ILE A 99 -0.01 3.30 0.63
N GLU A 100 0.89 4.23 0.90
CA GLU A 100 0.93 5.53 0.22
C GLU A 100 1.27 5.37 -1.28
N THR A 101 2.13 4.41 -1.60
CA THR A 101 2.49 4.10 -2.98
C THR A 101 1.28 3.60 -3.75
N LEU A 102 0.47 2.71 -3.18
CA LEU A 102 -0.78 2.24 -3.80
C LEU A 102 -1.84 3.33 -3.85
N HIS A 103 -2.05 4.10 -2.76
CA HIS A 103 -2.98 5.23 -2.73
C HIS A 103 -2.63 6.29 -3.78
N SER A 104 -1.35 6.52 -4.05
CA SER A 104 -0.91 7.45 -5.11
C SER A 104 -1.32 7.01 -6.52
N GLN A 105 -1.69 5.74 -6.69
CA GLN A 105 -2.16 5.18 -7.97
C GLN A 105 -3.68 5.09 -8.04
N ARG A 106 -4.30 4.63 -6.97
CA ARG A 106 -5.74 4.44 -6.86
C ARG A 106 -6.19 4.41 -5.41
N MET A 107 -7.32 5.03 -5.13
CA MET A 107 -7.97 4.92 -3.81
C MET A 107 -8.49 3.50 -3.60
N MET A 108 -8.16 2.91 -2.46
CA MET A 108 -8.64 1.60 -2.00
C MET A 108 -8.62 1.55 -0.47
N GLY A 109 -9.54 0.81 0.13
CA GLY A 109 -9.51 0.55 1.57
C GLY A 109 -8.50 -0.54 1.91
N PHE A 110 -7.68 -0.36 2.95
CA PHE A 110 -6.71 -1.36 3.39
C PHE A 110 -7.19 -2.14 4.61
N VAL A 111 -6.60 -3.31 4.83
CA VAL A 111 -6.75 -4.07 6.08
C VAL A 111 -5.54 -3.80 6.97
N ALA A 112 -5.78 -3.32 8.18
CA ALA A 112 -4.73 -2.97 9.14
C ALA A 112 -5.00 -3.58 10.53
N LYS A 113 -3.96 -3.62 11.37
CA LYS A 113 -4.10 -4.06 12.76
C LYS A 113 -4.98 -3.12 13.56
N GLN A 114 -5.79 -3.66 14.47
CA GLN A 114 -6.66 -2.90 15.37
C GLN A 114 -5.90 -1.87 16.21
N GLU A 115 -4.66 -2.18 16.62
CA GLU A 115 -3.84 -1.30 17.44
C GLU A 115 -3.52 0.03 16.74
N ILE A 116 -3.42 0.03 15.41
CA ILE A 116 -3.16 1.23 14.60
C ILE A 116 -4.29 2.24 14.74
N ARG A 117 -5.53 1.78 14.99
CA ARG A 117 -6.68 2.66 15.20
C ARG A 117 -6.47 3.63 16.38
N GLY A 118 -5.74 3.18 17.40
CA GLY A 118 -5.40 3.99 18.58
C GLY A 118 -4.21 4.94 18.40
N TRP A 119 -3.53 4.91 17.27
CA TRP A 119 -2.38 5.79 17.06
C TRP A 119 -2.86 7.21 16.76
N PRO A 120 -2.31 8.23 17.47
CA PRO A 120 -2.65 9.63 17.22
C PRO A 120 -2.43 9.98 15.74
N LEU A 121 -3.34 10.72 15.15
CA LEU A 121 -3.35 11.15 13.74
C LEU A 121 -3.37 9.98 12.73
N VAL A 122 -2.44 9.03 12.82
CA VAL A 122 -2.31 7.91 11.85
C VAL A 122 -3.54 7.01 11.87
N GLY A 123 -4.05 6.64 13.05
CA GLY A 123 -5.24 5.79 13.17
C GLY A 123 -6.50 6.48 12.67
N TRP A 124 -6.61 7.78 12.95
CA TRP A 124 -7.72 8.59 12.44
C TRP A 124 -7.65 8.74 10.91
N LEU A 125 -6.48 9.04 10.34
CA LEU A 125 -6.27 9.11 8.89
C LEU A 125 -6.57 7.78 8.20
N ALA A 126 -6.09 6.67 8.77
CA ALA A 126 -6.38 5.34 8.27
C ALA A 126 -7.90 5.07 8.23
N ALA A 127 -8.64 5.50 9.25
CA ALA A 127 -10.11 5.38 9.27
C ALA A 127 -10.76 6.21 8.15
N GLN A 128 -10.30 7.45 7.90
CA GLN A 128 -10.77 8.26 6.76
C GLN A 128 -10.42 7.61 5.41
N GLY A 129 -9.27 6.93 5.31
CA GLY A 129 -8.83 6.12 4.17
C GLY A 129 -9.57 4.79 4.02
N GLN A 130 -10.73 4.62 4.69
CA GLN A 130 -11.57 3.41 4.62
C GLN A 130 -10.87 2.14 5.10
N THR A 131 -9.91 2.24 6.02
CA THR A 131 -9.21 1.08 6.57
C THR A 131 -10.17 0.16 7.35
N ILE A 132 -10.04 -1.14 7.11
CA ILE A 132 -10.70 -2.21 7.86
C ILE A 132 -9.72 -2.64 8.96
N PHE A 133 -10.10 -2.41 10.21
CA PHE A 133 -9.24 -2.78 11.34
C PHE A 133 -9.53 -4.21 11.80
N HIS A 134 -8.47 -4.98 12.03
CA HIS A 134 -8.50 -6.39 12.37
C HIS A 134 -7.71 -6.69 13.65
N GLN A 135 -8.34 -7.42 14.57
CA GLN A 135 -7.67 -7.95 15.76
C GLN A 135 -7.01 -9.31 15.42
N ARG A 136 -5.68 -9.33 15.40
CA ARG A 136 -4.92 -10.56 15.10
C ARG A 136 -5.12 -11.62 16.19
N GLY A 137 -5.12 -12.89 15.76
CA GLY A 137 -5.28 -14.02 16.68
C GLY A 137 -6.74 -14.40 16.97
N SER A 138 -7.72 -13.63 16.51
CA SER A 138 -9.15 -13.96 16.61
C SER A 138 -9.67 -14.49 15.28
N SER A 139 -10.17 -15.71 15.25
CA SER A 139 -10.83 -16.31 14.08
C SER A 139 -12.09 -15.54 13.68
N ASP A 140 -12.86 -15.08 14.66
CA ASP A 140 -14.09 -14.33 14.48
C ASP A 140 -13.82 -12.95 13.89
N SER A 141 -12.77 -12.27 14.39
CA SER A 141 -12.30 -11.01 13.82
C SER A 141 -11.86 -11.17 12.36
N LEU A 142 -11.18 -12.27 12.00
CA LEU A 142 -10.78 -12.52 10.62
C LEU A 142 -11.97 -12.79 9.72
N SER A 143 -12.99 -13.53 10.20
CA SER A 143 -14.22 -13.76 9.45
C SER A 143 -14.98 -12.47 9.18
N GLY A 144 -15.16 -11.62 10.21
CA GLY A 144 -15.78 -10.32 10.06
C GLY A 144 -15.03 -9.37 9.12
N VAL A 145 -13.69 -9.44 9.09
CA VAL A 145 -12.89 -8.69 8.11
C VAL A 145 -13.19 -9.14 6.69
N MET A 146 -13.25 -10.44 6.43
CA MET A 146 -13.53 -10.96 5.09
C MET A 146 -14.95 -10.60 4.63
N GLU A 147 -15.94 -10.70 5.51
CA GLU A 147 -17.32 -10.27 5.23
C GLU A 147 -17.38 -8.78 4.87
N LEU A 148 -16.68 -7.93 5.65
CA LEU A 148 -16.62 -6.50 5.39
C LEU A 148 -15.88 -6.16 4.09
N MET A 149 -14.80 -6.88 3.77
CA MET A 149 -14.10 -6.76 2.49
C MET A 149 -15.03 -7.14 1.33
N ALA A 150 -15.71 -8.30 1.43
CA ALA A 150 -16.64 -8.77 0.41
C ALA A 150 -17.80 -7.78 0.21
N ALA A 151 -18.34 -7.24 1.29
CA ALA A 151 -19.38 -6.22 1.23
C ALA A 151 -18.91 -4.97 0.46
N ARG A 152 -17.71 -4.46 0.77
CA ARG A 152 -17.13 -3.29 0.06
C ARG A 152 -16.90 -3.56 -1.42
N LEU A 153 -16.39 -4.75 -1.75
CA LEU A 153 -16.20 -5.15 -3.14
C LEU A 153 -17.54 -5.23 -3.90
N ARG A 154 -18.59 -5.78 -3.29
CA ARG A 154 -19.96 -5.80 -3.88
C ARG A 154 -20.55 -4.39 -4.06
N GLU A 155 -20.17 -3.44 -3.20
CA GLU A 155 -20.54 -2.02 -3.33
C GLU A 155 -19.76 -1.26 -4.40
N GLY A 156 -18.93 -1.93 -5.19
CA GLY A 156 -18.11 -1.31 -6.23
C GLY A 156 -16.80 -0.68 -5.75
N ARG A 157 -16.44 -0.83 -4.46
CA ARG A 157 -15.23 -0.26 -3.85
C ARG A 157 -14.06 -1.24 -3.90
N SER A 158 -12.89 -0.76 -4.26
CA SER A 158 -11.67 -1.58 -4.26
C SER A 158 -11.09 -1.75 -2.85
N VAL A 159 -10.46 -2.90 -2.63
CA VAL A 159 -9.77 -3.23 -1.38
C VAL A 159 -8.33 -3.62 -1.70
N GLY A 160 -7.38 -3.07 -0.95
CA GLY A 160 -5.97 -3.42 -0.99
C GLY A 160 -5.58 -4.29 0.20
N VAL A 161 -4.83 -5.35 -0.04
CA VAL A 161 -4.33 -6.23 1.03
C VAL A 161 -2.88 -6.62 0.81
N PHE A 162 -2.21 -6.88 1.92
CA PHE A 162 -0.88 -7.47 1.94
C PHE A 162 -0.99 -8.91 2.47
N PRO A 163 -1.09 -9.91 1.57
CA PRO A 163 -1.42 -11.29 1.97
C PRO A 163 -0.36 -11.97 2.81
N GLU A 164 0.84 -11.39 2.91
CA GLU A 164 1.90 -11.82 3.82
C GLU A 164 1.53 -11.68 5.31
N GLY A 165 0.50 -10.87 5.61
CA GLY A 165 -0.01 -10.63 6.96
C GLY A 165 0.91 -9.79 7.84
N ARG A 166 2.11 -9.45 7.41
CA ARG A 166 3.09 -8.58 8.10
C ARG A 166 4.08 -7.98 7.10
N THR A 167 4.74 -6.90 7.47
CA THR A 167 5.89 -6.39 6.74
C THR A 167 7.06 -7.38 6.77
N ARG A 168 7.78 -7.48 5.66
CA ARG A 168 8.98 -8.30 5.50
C ARG A 168 10.24 -7.44 5.46
N GLY A 169 11.41 -8.09 5.54
CA GLY A 169 12.71 -7.40 5.45
C GLY A 169 13.05 -6.84 4.06
N GLY A 170 12.32 -7.26 3.04
CA GLY A 170 12.53 -6.82 1.66
C GLY A 170 13.45 -7.73 0.83
N ASP A 171 14.06 -8.75 1.45
CA ASP A 171 14.93 -9.70 0.75
C ASP A 171 14.11 -10.70 -0.09
N GLU A 172 12.89 -11.02 0.36
CA GLU A 172 12.01 -11.99 -0.29
C GLU A 172 10.53 -11.63 -0.12
N VAL A 173 9.70 -12.14 -1.01
CA VAL A 173 8.23 -12.12 -0.89
C VAL A 173 7.79 -13.37 -0.12
N GLY A 174 7.21 -13.16 1.06
CA GLY A 174 6.77 -14.24 1.92
C GLY A 174 5.57 -15.05 1.35
N PRO A 175 5.15 -16.10 2.05
CA PRO A 175 3.98 -16.87 1.66
C PRO A 175 2.69 -16.03 1.80
N PHE A 176 1.75 -16.22 0.89
CA PHE A 176 0.45 -15.55 0.90
C PHE A 176 -0.59 -16.38 1.65
N HIS A 177 -1.28 -15.75 2.59
CA HIS A 177 -2.40 -16.35 3.32
C HIS A 177 -3.63 -16.43 2.43
N ALA A 178 -3.94 -17.64 1.93
CA ALA A 178 -5.03 -17.86 0.97
C ALA A 178 -6.42 -17.44 1.49
N ARG A 179 -6.62 -17.41 2.80
CA ARG A 179 -7.93 -17.09 3.41
C ARG A 179 -8.41 -15.68 3.06
N ILE A 180 -7.51 -14.70 2.88
CA ILE A 180 -7.89 -13.32 2.56
C ILE A 180 -8.53 -13.20 1.17
N PHE A 181 -8.21 -14.10 0.25
CA PHE A 181 -8.76 -14.12 -1.11
C PHE A 181 -10.21 -14.57 -1.17
N THR A 182 -10.75 -15.15 -0.09
CA THR A 182 -12.16 -15.53 0.02
C THR A 182 -13.08 -14.36 -0.27
N ALA A 183 -12.72 -13.15 0.16
CA ALA A 183 -13.52 -11.95 -0.08
C ALA A 183 -13.73 -11.64 -1.58
N ALA A 184 -12.70 -11.86 -2.42
CA ALA A 184 -12.81 -11.66 -3.87
C ALA A 184 -13.67 -12.75 -4.53
N VAL A 185 -13.51 -14.01 -4.09
CA VAL A 185 -14.33 -15.14 -4.57
C VAL A 185 -15.81 -14.92 -4.24
N GLU A 186 -16.13 -14.58 -2.98
CA GLU A 186 -17.50 -14.33 -2.54
C GLU A 186 -18.15 -13.08 -3.16
N ALA A 187 -17.33 -12.08 -3.51
CA ALA A 187 -17.80 -10.88 -4.18
C ALA A 187 -17.82 -11.01 -5.72
N HIS A 188 -17.34 -12.12 -6.29
CA HIS A 188 -17.17 -12.35 -7.73
C HIS A 188 -16.40 -11.22 -8.44
N VAL A 189 -15.31 -10.73 -7.81
CA VAL A 189 -14.47 -9.66 -8.36
C VAL A 189 -13.07 -10.17 -8.69
N PRO A 190 -12.37 -9.55 -9.67
CA PRO A 190 -11.01 -9.93 -10.01
C PRO A 190 -10.02 -9.58 -8.88
N VAL A 191 -8.93 -10.36 -8.83
CA VAL A 191 -7.75 -10.08 -8.01
C VAL A 191 -6.66 -9.52 -8.92
N GLN A 192 -6.14 -8.32 -8.63
CA GLN A 192 -5.00 -7.79 -9.36
C GLN A 192 -3.74 -7.82 -8.49
N PRO A 193 -2.73 -8.65 -8.84
CA PRO A 193 -1.44 -8.62 -8.18
C PRO A 193 -0.70 -7.32 -8.51
N VAL A 194 0.01 -6.76 -7.51
CA VAL A 194 0.81 -5.55 -7.66
C VAL A 194 2.18 -5.79 -7.04
N ALA A 195 3.24 -5.66 -7.82
CA ALA A 195 4.59 -5.70 -7.26
C ALA A 195 5.05 -4.27 -6.94
N LEU A 196 5.48 -4.07 -5.69
CA LEU A 196 6.05 -2.82 -5.20
C LEU A 196 7.56 -2.99 -5.07
N ARG A 197 8.31 -2.22 -5.85
CA ARG A 197 9.76 -2.32 -5.95
C ARG A 197 10.41 -0.97 -5.69
N TYR A 198 11.32 -0.91 -4.74
CA TYR A 198 12.05 0.30 -4.36
C TYR A 198 13.48 0.27 -4.86
N GLY A 199 13.89 1.35 -5.55
CA GLY A 199 15.08 1.37 -6.39
C GLY A 199 14.79 0.86 -7.80
N THR A 200 15.68 1.12 -8.76
CA THR A 200 15.46 0.82 -10.18
C THR A 200 15.36 -0.69 -10.48
N ARG A 201 15.92 -1.52 -9.60
CA ARG A 201 15.88 -2.99 -9.68
C ARG A 201 15.60 -3.62 -8.30
N GLY A 202 14.92 -2.90 -7.43
CA GLY A 202 14.65 -3.38 -6.07
C GLY A 202 15.84 -3.24 -5.10
N GLU A 203 16.94 -2.59 -5.48
CA GLU A 203 18.15 -2.45 -4.65
C GLU A 203 17.91 -1.71 -3.34
N ALA A 204 16.81 -0.96 -3.23
CA ALA A 204 16.45 -0.22 -2.02
C ALA A 204 15.35 -0.90 -1.18
N GLN A 205 14.93 -2.11 -1.53
CA GLN A 205 13.83 -2.81 -0.86
C GLN A 205 14.09 -2.96 0.64
N THR A 206 15.26 -3.49 1.00
CA THR A 206 15.68 -3.67 2.40
C THR A 206 15.88 -2.35 3.14
N LEU A 207 16.24 -1.28 2.42
CA LEU A 207 16.40 0.05 3.00
C LEU A 207 15.04 0.67 3.35
N VAL A 208 14.01 0.45 2.53
CA VAL A 208 12.65 0.95 2.78
C VAL A 208 11.95 0.14 3.86
N ALA A 209 12.21 -1.15 3.94
CA ALA A 209 11.66 -2.04 4.95
C ALA A 209 11.95 -1.55 6.37
N PHE A 210 11.13 -2.00 7.33
CA PHE A 210 11.44 -1.81 8.74
C PHE A 210 12.74 -2.53 9.12
N GLY A 211 13.62 -1.82 9.79
CA GLY A 211 14.82 -2.40 10.38
C GLY A 211 14.50 -3.29 11.59
N PRO A 212 15.48 -4.11 12.06
CA PRO A 212 15.32 -4.89 13.28
C PRO A 212 14.93 -3.99 14.47
N ARG A 213 13.80 -4.30 15.13
CA ARG A 213 13.25 -3.53 16.27
C ARG A 213 12.91 -2.06 15.96
N GLU A 214 12.83 -1.68 14.69
CA GLU A 214 12.46 -0.34 14.27
C GLU A 214 10.93 -0.15 14.41
N ASN A 215 10.51 0.88 15.13
CA ASN A 215 9.10 1.26 15.20
C ASN A 215 8.71 2.20 14.04
N PHE A 216 7.41 2.50 13.93
CA PHE A 216 6.90 3.36 12.86
C PHE A 216 7.58 4.74 12.81
N LEU A 217 7.72 5.43 13.95
CA LEU A 217 8.30 6.76 13.99
C LEU A 217 9.78 6.76 13.59
N GLN A 218 10.52 5.76 14.02
CA GLN A 218 11.94 5.60 13.66
C GLN A 218 12.10 5.36 12.15
N ASN A 219 11.27 4.47 11.56
CA ASN A 219 11.26 4.23 10.11
C ASN A 219 10.86 5.49 9.34
N PHE A 220 9.81 6.18 9.77
CA PHE A 220 9.33 7.42 9.19
C PHE A 220 10.44 8.50 9.15
N LEU A 221 11.07 8.78 10.28
CA LEU A 221 12.16 9.75 10.36
C LEU A 221 13.36 9.31 9.52
N ARG A 222 13.73 8.04 9.56
CA ARG A 222 14.82 7.52 8.75
C ARG A 222 14.57 7.71 7.27
N LEU A 223 13.39 7.33 6.77
CA LEU A 223 13.04 7.48 5.35
C LEU A 223 12.96 8.95 4.94
N LEU A 224 12.49 9.85 5.80
CA LEU A 224 12.47 11.29 5.52
C LEU A 224 13.89 11.86 5.30
N GLY A 225 14.93 11.28 5.91
CA GLY A 225 16.33 11.66 5.73
C GLY A 225 17.05 10.96 4.56
N GLU A 226 16.44 9.96 3.93
CA GLU A 226 17.11 9.14 2.91
C GLU A 226 17.20 9.83 1.54
N ARG A 227 18.08 9.26 0.67
CA ARG A 227 18.26 9.75 -0.71
C ARG A 227 16.98 9.56 -1.52
N THR A 228 16.82 10.39 -2.55
CA THR A 228 15.75 10.20 -3.54
C THR A 228 15.91 8.87 -4.27
N ARG A 229 14.81 8.11 -4.38
CA ARG A 229 14.79 6.79 -4.99
C ARG A 229 13.56 6.61 -5.88
N VAL A 230 13.65 5.69 -6.80
CA VAL A 230 12.50 5.25 -7.59
C VAL A 230 11.63 4.37 -6.71
N ALA A 231 10.31 4.52 -6.83
CA ALA A 231 9.32 3.56 -6.35
C ALA A 231 8.53 3.09 -7.56
N GLU A 232 8.69 1.83 -7.92
CA GLU A 232 8.02 1.21 -9.05
C GLU A 232 6.78 0.47 -8.59
N VAL A 233 5.68 0.69 -9.30
CA VAL A 233 4.40 0.03 -9.07
C VAL A 233 4.05 -0.74 -10.32
N HIS A 234 4.10 -2.06 -10.24
CA HIS A 234 3.81 -2.96 -11.36
C HIS A 234 2.42 -3.56 -11.16
N PHE A 235 1.41 -3.04 -11.88
CA PHE A 235 0.09 -3.65 -11.95
C PHE A 235 0.18 -4.82 -12.93
N LEU A 236 0.08 -6.02 -12.38
CA LEU A 236 0.23 -7.25 -13.13
C LEU A 236 -1.11 -7.71 -13.70
N GLU A 237 -1.07 -8.74 -14.54
CA GLU A 237 -2.27 -9.25 -15.16
C GLU A 237 -3.30 -9.71 -14.12
N PRO A 238 -4.57 -9.31 -14.24
CA PRO A 238 -5.59 -9.68 -13.31
C PRO A 238 -5.90 -11.18 -13.33
N ILE A 239 -6.26 -11.71 -12.17
CA ILE A 239 -6.74 -13.08 -12.01
C ILE A 239 -8.26 -12.99 -11.88
N PRO A 240 -9.02 -13.61 -12.78
CA PRO A 240 -10.47 -13.61 -12.70
C PRO A 240 -10.95 -14.32 -11.43
N PRO A 241 -12.14 -13.99 -10.93
CA PRO A 241 -12.75 -14.74 -9.84
C PRO A 241 -12.94 -16.18 -10.28
N GLY A 242 -12.51 -17.15 -9.47
CA GLY A 242 -12.70 -18.57 -9.78
C GLY A 242 -13.97 -19.08 -9.11
N ASP A 243 -14.77 -19.86 -9.82
CA ASP A 243 -15.96 -20.51 -9.29
C ASP A 243 -15.65 -21.81 -8.51
N ASP A 244 -14.38 -22.19 -8.45
CA ASP A 244 -13.89 -23.41 -7.80
C ASP A 244 -13.74 -23.24 -6.28
N PRO A 245 -14.23 -24.17 -5.43
CA PRO A 245 -14.00 -24.18 -3.99
C PRO A 245 -12.52 -24.17 -3.57
N GLY A 246 -11.62 -24.67 -4.44
CA GLY A 246 -10.15 -24.54 -4.32
C GLY A 246 -9.60 -23.19 -4.76
N GLY A 247 -10.40 -22.35 -5.42
CA GLY A 247 -10.00 -21.16 -6.17
C GLY A 247 -9.14 -20.18 -5.38
N ARG A 248 -9.47 -19.91 -4.10
CA ARG A 248 -8.68 -18.99 -3.25
C ARG A 248 -7.21 -19.40 -3.07
N ARG A 249 -6.91 -20.72 -2.99
CA ARG A 249 -5.54 -21.21 -2.85
C ARG A 249 -4.76 -21.04 -4.16
N ARG A 250 -5.42 -21.38 -5.27
CA ARG A 250 -4.87 -21.19 -6.63
C ARG A 250 -4.63 -19.71 -6.92
N ILE A 251 -5.59 -18.85 -6.61
CA ILE A 251 -5.46 -17.38 -6.79
C ILE A 251 -4.30 -16.86 -5.96
N ALA A 252 -4.17 -17.26 -4.69
CA ALA A 252 -3.08 -16.85 -3.81
C ALA A 252 -1.71 -17.29 -4.34
N ALA A 253 -1.59 -18.52 -4.81
CA ALA A 253 -0.35 -19.06 -5.39
C ALA A 253 0.03 -18.31 -6.65
N LEU A 254 -0.90 -18.13 -7.59
CA LEU A 254 -0.67 -17.43 -8.86
C LEU A 254 -0.37 -15.94 -8.63
N ALA A 255 -1.04 -15.28 -7.71
CA ALA A 255 -0.77 -13.89 -7.36
C ALA A 255 0.66 -13.73 -6.80
N ARG A 256 1.07 -14.62 -5.90
CA ARG A 256 2.43 -14.61 -5.36
C ARG A 256 3.48 -14.87 -6.43
N GLU A 257 3.28 -15.89 -7.27
CA GLU A 257 4.18 -16.24 -8.39
C GLU A 257 4.41 -15.04 -9.31
N ARG A 258 3.34 -14.36 -9.74
CA ARG A 258 3.44 -13.17 -10.59
C ARG A 258 4.20 -12.02 -9.92
N ILE A 259 3.96 -11.80 -8.62
CA ILE A 259 4.69 -10.75 -7.87
C ILE A 259 6.17 -11.11 -7.75
N VAL A 260 6.51 -12.36 -7.41
CA VAL A 260 7.91 -12.79 -7.32
C VAL A 260 8.61 -12.62 -8.66
N ALA A 261 8.02 -13.08 -9.75
CA ALA A 261 8.58 -12.90 -11.10
C ALA A 261 8.81 -11.43 -11.46
N ALA A 262 7.90 -10.54 -11.08
CA ALA A 262 8.05 -9.10 -11.30
C ALA A 262 9.10 -8.44 -10.37
N MET A 263 9.40 -9.04 -9.21
CA MET A 263 10.48 -8.57 -8.33
C MET A 263 11.86 -8.94 -8.84
N GLU A 264 11.99 -10.02 -9.62
CA GLU A 264 13.23 -10.56 -10.17
C GLU A 264 13.59 -9.99 -11.55
N SER A 265 12.63 -9.33 -12.23
CA SER A 265 12.78 -8.76 -13.60
C SER A 265 13.51 -7.35 -13.61
#